data_7e95b683c484727f3746f70d3f0f273a
#
_entry.id   7e95b683c484727f3746f70d3f0f273a
#
_cell.length_a   1.000
_cell.length_b   1.000
_cell.length_c   1.000
_cell.angle_alpha   90.00
_cell.angle_beta   90.00
_cell.angle_gamma   90.00
#
_symmetry.space_group_name_H-M   'P 1'
#
loop_
_entity.id
_entity.type
_entity.pdbx_description
1 polymer ?
#
loop_
_entity_poly.entity_id
_entity_poly.type
_entity_poly.pdbx_seq_one_letter_code
_entity_poly.pdbx_strand_id
1 'polypeptide(L)'
;WLHQGSHYAERQNFEPFPYDPKSVSAVLITHAHLDHIGRIPKLFKDGFRGKIYSTPATRDFAELMLLDSEHILGKEAEREGKSPIYTISDVEKAIGLWQGLEYHQKVTVGNFEIELFDAGHILGSAILKIVAEGKTLVFSGDLGNYPAPIIQPTEKINFPVDYCVLESTYGDRIHENIDKRKEMLEDVIEDTAHAGGTLVVPAF
;
A
#
# COMPACT_ATOMS: atom_id res chain seq x y z
N TRP A 1 -2.10 -5.31 -6.30
CA TRP A 1 -1.97 -3.85 -6.39
C TRP A 1 -2.92 -3.25 -7.44
N LEU A 2 -3.19 -1.93 -7.34
CA LEU A 2 -3.96 -1.17 -8.30
C LEU A 2 -3.00 -0.44 -9.26
N HIS A 3 -3.17 -0.63 -10.56
CA HIS A 3 -2.37 0.06 -11.56
C HIS A 3 -2.90 1.49 -11.75
N GLN A 4 -2.00 2.48 -11.73
CA GLN A 4 -2.31 3.90 -11.85
C GLN A 4 -1.40 4.57 -12.88
N GLY A 5 -1.78 5.75 -13.35
CA GLY A 5 -0.96 6.67 -14.12
C GLY A 5 -1.33 6.76 -15.59
N SER A 6 -1.32 5.71 -16.37
CA SER A 6 -1.71 5.75 -17.78
C SER A 6 -3.00 4.96 -18.03
N HIS A 7 -3.78 5.36 -19.04
CA HIS A 7 -4.96 4.58 -19.45
C HIS A 7 -4.65 3.12 -19.78
N TYR A 8 -3.43 2.82 -20.22
CA TYR A 8 -3.00 1.44 -20.45
C TYR A 8 -2.87 0.68 -19.12
N ALA A 9 -2.21 1.29 -18.14
CA ALA A 9 -2.04 0.69 -16.82
C ALA A 9 -3.39 0.50 -16.12
N GLU A 10 -4.26 1.49 -16.17
CA GLU A 10 -5.60 1.45 -15.55
C GLU A 10 -6.47 0.34 -16.13
N ARG A 11 -6.40 0.07 -17.43
CA ARG A 11 -7.12 -1.04 -18.06
C ARG A 11 -6.73 -2.40 -17.48
N GLN A 12 -5.50 -2.56 -17.02
CA GLN A 12 -5.02 -3.80 -16.43
C GLN A 12 -5.72 -4.14 -15.09
N ASN A 13 -6.36 -3.15 -14.46
CA ASN A 13 -7.14 -3.40 -13.26
C ASN A 13 -8.37 -4.28 -13.52
N PHE A 14 -8.89 -4.27 -14.74
CA PHE A 14 -10.04 -5.08 -15.17
C PHE A 14 -9.64 -6.50 -15.56
N GLU A 15 -8.38 -6.71 -15.93
CA GLU A 15 -7.90 -8.02 -16.38
C GLU A 15 -8.01 -9.09 -15.28
N PRO A 16 -8.24 -10.35 -15.65
CA PRO A 16 -8.16 -11.46 -14.72
C PRO A 16 -6.81 -11.52 -14.01
N PHE A 17 -6.77 -12.11 -12.82
CA PHE A 17 -5.50 -12.43 -12.18
C PHE A 17 -4.79 -13.55 -12.96
N PRO A 18 -3.44 -13.55 -13.03
CA PRO A 18 -2.68 -14.60 -13.75
C PRO A 18 -2.63 -15.93 -12.98
N TYR A 19 -3.44 -16.06 -11.94
CA TYR A 19 -3.60 -17.23 -11.08
C TYR A 19 -5.07 -17.37 -10.65
N ASP A 20 -5.46 -18.54 -10.17
CA ASP A 20 -6.81 -18.74 -9.61
C ASP A 20 -6.90 -18.11 -8.21
N PRO A 21 -7.72 -17.03 -8.01
CA PRO A 21 -7.92 -16.43 -6.71
C PRO A 21 -8.38 -17.39 -5.61
N LYS A 22 -9.08 -18.48 -5.98
CA LYS A 22 -9.55 -19.50 -5.02
C LYS A 22 -8.41 -20.31 -4.43
N SER A 23 -7.27 -20.40 -5.13
CA SER A 23 -6.10 -21.13 -4.65
C SER A 23 -5.24 -20.34 -3.66
N VAL A 24 -5.49 -19.04 -3.49
CA VAL A 24 -4.74 -18.17 -2.58
C VAL A 24 -5.20 -18.42 -1.14
N SER A 25 -4.30 -18.88 -0.29
CA SER A 25 -4.60 -19.20 1.12
C SER A 25 -4.65 -17.96 2.00
N ALA A 26 -3.79 -16.98 1.74
CA ALA A 26 -3.74 -15.72 2.48
C ALA A 26 -3.16 -14.58 1.63
N VAL A 27 -3.46 -13.36 2.05
CA VAL A 27 -2.86 -12.12 1.53
C VAL A 27 -2.22 -11.38 2.68
N LEU A 28 -0.99 -10.90 2.49
CA LEU A 28 -0.25 -10.10 3.45
C LEU A 28 -0.14 -8.68 2.90
N ILE A 29 -0.53 -7.70 3.70
CA ILE A 29 -0.55 -6.29 3.31
C ILE A 29 0.46 -5.53 4.13
N THR A 30 1.35 -4.84 3.44
CA THR A 30 2.38 -3.99 4.05
C THR A 30 1.80 -2.69 4.57
N HIS A 31 0.94 -2.02 3.79
CA HIS A 31 0.33 -0.75 4.15
C HIS A 31 -0.90 -0.43 3.28
N ALA A 32 -1.60 0.67 3.59
CA ALA A 32 -2.93 0.96 3.05
C ALA A 32 -2.95 1.85 1.81
N HIS A 33 -1.83 2.12 1.12
CA HIS A 33 -1.89 2.84 -0.14
C HIS A 33 -2.61 2.03 -1.22
N LEU A 34 -3.35 2.72 -2.10
CA LEU A 34 -4.24 2.07 -3.07
C LEU A 34 -3.51 1.18 -4.07
N ASP A 35 -2.30 1.53 -4.48
CA ASP A 35 -1.47 0.68 -5.33
C ASP A 35 -1.15 -0.66 -4.68
N HIS A 36 -1.15 -0.75 -3.34
CA HIS A 36 -0.94 -2.01 -2.60
C HIS A 36 -2.23 -2.76 -2.29
N ILE A 37 -3.36 -2.06 -2.06
CA ILE A 37 -4.61 -2.70 -1.62
C ILE A 37 -5.75 -2.63 -2.64
N GLY A 38 -5.70 -1.76 -3.63
CA GLY A 38 -6.84 -1.34 -4.43
C GLY A 38 -7.52 -2.45 -5.25
N ARG A 39 -6.90 -3.62 -5.44
CA ARG A 39 -7.52 -4.78 -6.10
C ARG A 39 -7.94 -5.90 -5.13
N ILE A 40 -7.87 -5.68 -3.83
CA ILE A 40 -8.32 -6.68 -2.84
C ILE A 40 -9.81 -7.02 -2.98
N PRO A 41 -10.72 -6.04 -3.15
CA PRO A 41 -12.14 -6.36 -3.36
C PRO A 41 -12.37 -7.13 -4.67
N LYS A 42 -11.61 -6.84 -5.73
CA LYS A 42 -11.66 -7.63 -6.97
C LYS A 42 -11.17 -9.07 -6.72
N LEU A 43 -10.10 -9.25 -5.97
CA LEU A 43 -9.61 -10.58 -5.61
C LEU A 43 -10.69 -11.39 -4.89
N PHE A 44 -11.43 -10.75 -3.96
CA PHE A 44 -12.60 -11.35 -3.30
C PHE A 44 -13.70 -11.68 -4.31
N LYS A 45 -14.09 -10.72 -5.16
CA LYS A 45 -15.12 -10.89 -6.21
C LYS A 45 -14.77 -12.09 -7.11
N ASP A 46 -13.51 -12.26 -7.48
CA ASP A 46 -13.02 -13.33 -8.35
C ASP A 46 -12.83 -14.68 -7.63
N GLY A 47 -13.13 -14.75 -6.32
CA GLY A 47 -13.25 -16.02 -5.61
C GLY A 47 -12.30 -16.26 -4.44
N PHE A 48 -11.42 -15.34 -4.09
CA PHE A 48 -10.60 -15.42 -2.88
C PHE A 48 -11.46 -15.51 -1.62
N ARG A 49 -11.09 -16.44 -0.72
CA ARG A 49 -11.78 -16.64 0.58
C ARG A 49 -10.80 -16.86 1.73
N GLY A 50 -9.50 -16.68 1.49
CA GLY A 50 -8.47 -16.78 2.52
C GLY A 50 -8.51 -15.60 3.51
N LYS A 51 -7.57 -15.56 4.43
CA LYS A 51 -7.41 -14.43 5.36
C LYS A 51 -6.53 -13.35 4.77
N ILE A 52 -6.79 -12.10 5.16
CA ILE A 52 -5.95 -10.94 4.85
C ILE A 52 -5.31 -10.50 6.15
N TYR A 53 -3.99 -10.31 6.15
CA TYR A 53 -3.24 -9.94 7.35
C TYR A 53 -2.51 -8.61 7.13
N SER A 54 -2.61 -7.72 8.09
CA SER A 54 -1.84 -6.48 8.23
C SER A 54 -1.84 -6.02 9.67
N THR A 55 -1.24 -4.87 9.95
CA THR A 55 -1.48 -4.18 11.23
C THR A 55 -2.94 -3.73 11.34
N PRO A 56 -3.48 -3.53 12.57
CA PRO A 56 -4.82 -3.00 12.77
C PRO A 56 -5.03 -1.63 12.11
N ALA A 57 -4.06 -0.72 12.23
CA ALA A 57 -4.14 0.60 11.60
C ALA A 57 -4.22 0.52 10.07
N THR A 58 -3.42 -0.34 9.44
CA THR A 58 -3.52 -0.58 7.98
C THR A 58 -4.89 -1.09 7.58
N ARG A 59 -5.50 -2.00 8.37
CA ARG A 59 -6.87 -2.49 8.12
C ARG A 59 -7.89 -1.35 8.15
N ASP A 60 -7.82 -0.52 9.18
CA ASP A 60 -8.79 0.58 9.37
C ASP A 60 -8.68 1.62 8.25
N PHE A 61 -7.46 1.99 7.85
CA PHE A 61 -7.24 2.84 6.69
C PHE A 61 -7.66 2.16 5.39
N ALA A 62 -7.40 0.87 5.21
CA ALA A 62 -7.78 0.14 4.01
C ALA A 62 -9.30 0.15 3.80
N GLU A 63 -10.09 0.05 4.85
CA GLU A 63 -11.55 0.16 4.76
C GLU A 63 -11.98 1.51 4.18
N LEU A 64 -11.46 2.61 4.72
CA LEU A 64 -11.76 3.97 4.25
C LEU A 64 -11.31 4.17 2.80
N MET A 65 -10.07 3.79 2.49
CA MET A 65 -9.48 3.98 1.16
C MET A 65 -10.19 3.16 0.08
N LEU A 66 -10.61 1.94 0.40
CA LEU A 66 -11.30 1.07 -0.55
C LEU A 66 -12.74 1.50 -0.80
N LEU A 67 -13.44 2.04 0.20
CA LEU A 67 -14.78 2.61 0.03
C LEU A 67 -14.73 3.88 -0.84
N ASP A 68 -13.77 4.77 -0.59
CA ASP A 68 -13.58 5.98 -1.40
C ASP A 68 -13.18 5.62 -2.84
N SER A 69 -12.24 4.69 -3.01
CA SER A 69 -11.82 4.20 -4.32
C SER A 69 -12.98 3.58 -5.12
N GLU A 70 -13.86 2.81 -4.47
CA GLU A 70 -15.04 2.24 -5.12
C GLU A 70 -15.97 3.33 -5.63
N HIS A 71 -16.21 4.36 -4.81
CA HIS A 71 -17.05 5.48 -5.19
C HIS A 71 -16.52 6.23 -6.43
N ILE A 72 -15.20 6.45 -6.49
CA ILE A 72 -14.56 7.12 -7.63
C ILE A 72 -14.60 6.23 -8.88
N LEU A 73 -14.13 4.99 -8.77
CA LEU A 73 -14.08 4.03 -9.87
C LEU A 73 -15.48 3.64 -10.38
N GLY A 74 -16.48 3.58 -9.48
CA GLY A 74 -17.87 3.34 -9.83
C GLY A 74 -18.45 4.46 -10.69
N LYS A 75 -18.20 5.73 -10.33
CA LYS A 75 -18.63 6.89 -11.13
C LYS A 75 -17.95 6.94 -12.49
N GLU A 76 -16.66 6.62 -12.57
CA GLU A 76 -15.92 6.55 -13.83
C GLU A 76 -16.48 5.45 -14.73
N ALA A 77 -16.72 4.27 -14.19
CA ALA A 77 -17.32 3.16 -14.91
C ALA A 77 -18.71 3.51 -15.46
N GLU A 78 -19.54 4.17 -14.66
CA GLU A 78 -20.87 4.65 -15.09
C GLU A 78 -20.78 5.63 -16.26
N ARG A 79 -19.87 6.62 -16.17
CA ARG A 79 -19.63 7.59 -17.26
C ARG A 79 -19.18 6.94 -18.57
N GLU A 80 -18.40 5.86 -18.46
CA GLU A 80 -17.88 5.10 -19.60
C GLU A 80 -18.81 3.97 -20.07
N GLY A 81 -19.98 3.78 -19.41
CA GLY A 81 -20.90 2.69 -19.72
C GLY A 81 -20.33 1.30 -19.43
N LYS A 82 -19.40 1.19 -18.48
CA LYS A 82 -18.73 -0.05 -18.08
C LYS A 82 -19.25 -0.56 -16.74
N SER A 83 -19.02 -1.84 -16.46
CA SER A 83 -19.21 -2.38 -15.11
C SER A 83 -18.05 -1.98 -14.20
N PRO A 84 -18.30 -1.67 -12.92
CA PRO A 84 -17.21 -1.37 -11.98
C PRO A 84 -16.33 -2.59 -11.74
N ILE A 85 -15.06 -2.35 -11.41
CA ILE A 85 -14.07 -3.39 -11.10
C ILE A 85 -14.59 -4.27 -9.94
N TYR A 86 -15.14 -3.63 -8.92
CA TYR A 86 -15.80 -4.25 -7.76
C TYR A 86 -16.89 -3.31 -7.22
N THR A 87 -17.63 -3.75 -6.22
CA THR A 87 -18.73 -3.02 -5.61
C THR A 87 -18.48 -2.79 -4.12
N ILE A 88 -19.24 -1.90 -3.48
CA ILE A 88 -19.24 -1.71 -2.01
C ILE A 88 -19.38 -3.04 -1.28
N SER A 89 -20.30 -3.92 -1.74
CA SER A 89 -20.48 -5.25 -1.14
C SER A 89 -19.23 -6.13 -1.22
N ASP A 90 -18.43 -6.00 -2.28
CA ASP A 90 -17.16 -6.71 -2.40
C ASP A 90 -16.10 -6.15 -1.43
N VAL A 91 -16.10 -4.83 -1.21
CA VAL A 91 -15.24 -4.18 -0.20
C VAL A 91 -15.60 -4.67 1.19
N GLU A 92 -16.85 -4.57 1.62
CA GLU A 92 -17.31 -4.98 2.94
C GLU A 92 -16.98 -6.46 3.24
N LYS A 93 -17.19 -7.34 2.27
CA LYS A 93 -16.89 -8.76 2.41
C LYS A 93 -15.37 -9.03 2.47
N ALA A 94 -14.58 -8.32 1.69
CA ALA A 94 -13.12 -8.42 1.74
C ALA A 94 -12.58 -7.94 3.11
N ILE A 95 -13.09 -6.83 3.64
CA ILE A 95 -12.76 -6.35 4.99
C ILE A 95 -13.16 -7.38 6.06
N GLY A 96 -14.25 -8.11 5.88
CA GLY A 96 -14.66 -9.20 6.77
C GLY A 96 -13.68 -10.38 6.84
N LEU A 97 -12.78 -10.53 5.87
CA LEU A 97 -11.71 -11.53 5.87
C LEU A 97 -10.41 -11.03 6.55
N TRP A 98 -10.38 -9.75 6.92
CA TRP A 98 -9.16 -9.10 7.42
C TRP A 98 -8.93 -9.37 8.90
N GLN A 99 -7.69 -9.69 9.23
CA GLN A 99 -7.22 -9.95 10.59
C GLN A 99 -6.02 -9.05 10.90
N GLY A 100 -6.15 -8.21 11.92
CA GLY A 100 -5.05 -7.40 12.44
C GLY A 100 -4.01 -8.26 13.16
N LEU A 101 -2.74 -7.92 12.96
CA LEU A 101 -1.59 -8.47 13.67
C LEU A 101 -0.79 -7.29 14.24
N GLU A 102 -0.49 -7.32 15.52
CA GLU A 102 0.42 -6.34 16.10
C GLU A 102 1.85 -6.55 15.57
N TYR A 103 2.67 -5.49 15.61
CA TYR A 103 4.09 -5.63 15.33
C TYR A 103 4.70 -6.70 16.23
N HIS A 104 5.62 -7.50 15.71
CA HIS A 104 6.28 -8.62 16.37
C HIS A 104 5.36 -9.78 16.78
N GLN A 105 4.07 -9.68 16.50
CA GLN A 105 3.17 -10.82 16.65
C GLN A 105 3.42 -11.82 15.53
N LYS A 106 3.67 -13.07 15.90
CA LYS A 106 3.82 -14.17 14.95
C LYS A 106 2.50 -14.84 14.66
N VAL A 107 2.27 -15.14 13.39
CA VAL A 107 1.16 -15.96 12.93
C VAL A 107 1.67 -17.03 11.97
N THR A 108 1.06 -18.20 12.00
CA THR A 108 1.38 -19.30 11.08
C THR A 108 0.24 -19.47 10.08
N VAL A 109 0.57 -19.48 8.80
CA VAL A 109 -0.34 -19.77 7.70
C VAL A 109 0.25 -20.89 6.86
N GLY A 110 -0.33 -22.09 6.95
CA GLY A 110 0.28 -23.28 6.36
C GLY A 110 1.67 -23.54 6.96
N ASN A 111 2.69 -23.55 6.12
CA ASN A 111 4.09 -23.73 6.51
C ASN A 111 4.87 -22.41 6.68
N PHE A 112 4.18 -21.27 6.62
CA PHE A 112 4.79 -19.94 6.70
C PHE A 112 4.59 -19.35 8.10
N GLU A 113 5.67 -18.97 8.79
CA GLU A 113 5.64 -18.09 9.95
C GLU A 113 5.79 -16.66 9.47
N ILE A 114 4.89 -15.78 9.90
CA ILE A 114 4.80 -14.38 9.46
C ILE A 114 4.93 -13.48 10.68
N GLU A 115 5.70 -12.41 10.56
CA GLU A 115 5.93 -11.40 11.59
C GLU A 115 6.03 -10.03 10.93
N LEU A 116 5.49 -8.98 11.56
CA LEU A 116 5.44 -7.62 11.06
C LEU A 116 6.40 -6.72 11.85
N PHE A 117 7.14 -5.83 11.15
CA PHE A 117 8.04 -4.82 11.72
C PHE A 117 7.64 -3.44 11.19
N ASP A 118 7.86 -2.37 11.95
CA ASP A 118 7.47 -1.03 11.52
C ASP A 118 8.31 -0.57 10.31
N ALA A 119 7.65 -0.25 9.21
CA ALA A 119 8.28 0.26 8.00
C ALA A 119 8.54 1.78 8.05
N GLY A 120 7.94 2.50 8.98
CA GLY A 120 8.12 3.95 9.15
C GLY A 120 7.63 4.78 7.96
N HIS A 121 6.73 4.26 7.12
CA HIS A 121 6.26 4.90 5.89
C HIS A 121 4.96 5.69 6.12
N ILE A 122 3.91 5.02 6.51
CA ILE A 122 2.64 5.60 6.99
C ILE A 122 2.21 4.88 8.27
N LEU A 123 1.23 5.42 8.97
CA LEU A 123 0.73 4.80 10.20
C LEU A 123 0.25 3.36 9.92
N GLY A 124 0.83 2.41 10.65
CA GLY A 124 0.55 0.98 10.50
C GLY A 124 1.32 0.27 9.39
N SER A 125 2.18 0.98 8.62
CA SER A 125 2.98 0.34 7.57
C SER A 125 3.95 -0.70 8.12
N ALA A 126 4.12 -1.81 7.41
CA ALA A 126 4.89 -2.93 7.89
C ALA A 126 5.88 -3.50 6.86
N ILE A 127 7.06 -3.86 7.35
CA ILE A 127 7.96 -4.80 6.72
C ILE A 127 7.45 -6.20 7.06
N LEU A 128 7.34 -7.07 6.07
CA LEU A 128 6.92 -8.45 6.26
C LEU A 128 8.14 -9.37 6.36
N LYS A 129 8.26 -10.11 7.46
CA LYS A 129 9.19 -11.23 7.59
C LYS A 129 8.40 -12.52 7.44
N ILE A 130 8.86 -13.39 6.57
CA ILE A 130 8.26 -14.70 6.30
C ILE A 130 9.34 -15.76 6.46
N VAL A 131 9.09 -16.75 7.30
CA VAL A 131 9.98 -17.90 7.47
C VAL A 131 9.28 -19.14 6.94
N ALA A 132 9.95 -19.83 6.03
CA ALA A 132 9.49 -21.09 5.45
C ALA A 132 10.68 -21.96 5.06
N GLU A 133 10.61 -23.26 5.30
CA GLU A 133 11.64 -24.25 4.93
C GLU A 133 13.07 -23.87 5.41
N GLY A 134 13.17 -23.25 6.57
CA GLY A 134 14.44 -22.79 7.15
C GLY A 134 15.03 -21.56 6.45
N LYS A 135 14.27 -20.90 5.58
CA LYS A 135 14.64 -19.65 4.89
C LYS A 135 13.86 -18.47 5.42
N THR A 136 14.52 -17.32 5.51
CA THR A 136 13.93 -16.04 5.90
C THR A 136 13.81 -15.14 4.68
N LEU A 137 12.58 -14.74 4.36
CA LEU A 137 12.26 -13.77 3.32
C LEU A 137 11.80 -12.47 3.97
N VAL A 138 12.21 -11.33 3.43
CA VAL A 138 11.78 -10.00 3.85
C VAL A 138 11.20 -9.25 2.65
N PHE A 139 10.03 -8.66 2.84
CA PHE A 139 9.41 -7.74 1.89
C PHE A 139 9.30 -6.38 2.58
N SER A 140 9.98 -5.37 2.04
CA SER A 140 10.03 -4.05 2.69
C SER A 140 8.67 -3.33 2.68
N GLY A 141 7.83 -3.57 1.68
CA GLY A 141 6.82 -2.59 1.33
C GLY A 141 7.51 -1.26 1.02
N ASP A 142 6.81 -0.15 1.20
CA ASP A 142 7.39 1.18 1.10
C ASP A 142 8.00 1.58 2.43
N LEU A 143 9.16 2.23 2.40
CA LEU A 143 9.97 2.53 3.57
C LEU A 143 10.09 4.03 3.82
N GLY A 144 10.23 4.40 5.10
CA GLY A 144 10.58 5.74 5.51
C GLY A 144 9.43 6.74 5.42
N ASN A 145 9.73 7.95 5.59
CA ASN A 145 9.00 9.21 5.71
C ASN A 145 9.34 9.96 7.03
N TYR A 146 10.29 9.43 7.79
CA TYR A 146 10.75 10.08 9.01
C TYR A 146 11.72 11.25 8.67
N PRO A 147 11.65 12.39 9.39
CA PRO A 147 10.73 12.67 10.47
C PRO A 147 9.35 13.15 9.97
N ALA A 148 8.30 12.48 10.44
CA ALA A 148 6.92 12.89 10.23
C ALA A 148 6.16 12.80 11.56
N PRO A 149 5.15 13.65 11.81
CA PRO A 149 4.32 13.53 13.01
C PRO A 149 3.72 12.13 13.10
N ILE A 150 3.69 11.54 14.32
CA ILE A 150 3.11 10.23 14.63
C ILE A 150 3.73 9.00 13.94
N ILE A 151 4.66 9.17 13.02
CA ILE A 151 5.35 8.07 12.33
C ILE A 151 6.69 7.80 13.04
N GLN A 152 6.96 6.53 13.37
CA GLN A 152 8.23 6.12 13.92
C GLN A 152 9.27 5.93 12.81
N PRO A 153 10.57 5.99 13.11
CA PRO A 153 11.60 5.60 12.15
C PRO A 153 11.43 4.14 11.72
N THR A 154 11.82 3.84 10.48
CA THR A 154 11.89 2.45 9.98
C THR A 154 12.68 1.58 10.97
N GLU A 155 12.09 0.47 11.35
CA GLU A 155 12.71 -0.47 12.28
C GLU A 155 13.90 -1.19 11.62
N LYS A 156 14.97 -1.34 12.39
CA LYS A 156 16.18 -2.02 11.90
C LYS A 156 16.00 -3.53 11.92
N ILE A 157 16.29 -4.16 10.80
CA ILE A 157 16.30 -5.61 10.68
C ILE A 157 17.59 -6.15 11.29
N ASN A 158 17.48 -6.86 12.41
CA ASN A 158 18.61 -7.38 13.20
C ASN A 158 18.70 -8.92 13.19
N PHE A 159 18.21 -9.56 12.16
CA PHE A 159 18.25 -11.02 11.98
C PHE A 159 18.77 -11.37 10.57
N PRO A 160 19.30 -12.60 10.36
CA PRO A 160 19.74 -13.06 9.05
C PRO A 160 18.56 -13.12 8.07
N VAL A 161 18.81 -12.68 6.83
CA VAL A 161 17.83 -12.69 5.74
C VAL A 161 18.43 -13.45 4.55
N ASP A 162 17.72 -14.46 4.04
CA ASP A 162 18.13 -15.20 2.85
C ASP A 162 17.70 -14.47 1.57
N TYR A 163 16.49 -13.87 1.56
CA TYR A 163 15.93 -13.17 0.40
C TYR A 163 15.27 -11.88 0.84
N CYS A 164 15.57 -10.79 0.12
CA CYS A 164 14.99 -9.48 0.38
C CYS A 164 14.37 -8.93 -0.89
N VAL A 165 13.09 -8.56 -0.82
CA VAL A 165 12.37 -7.78 -1.83
C VAL A 165 12.28 -6.36 -1.27
N LEU A 166 13.02 -5.44 -1.87
CA LEU A 166 13.20 -4.08 -1.38
C LEU A 166 12.68 -3.08 -2.40
N GLU A 167 11.94 -2.08 -1.94
CA GLU A 167 11.60 -0.93 -2.78
C GLU A 167 12.85 -0.18 -3.25
N SER A 168 12.73 0.56 -4.34
CA SER A 168 13.84 1.33 -4.92
C SER A 168 13.41 2.67 -5.51
N THR A 169 12.33 3.24 -5.03
CA THR A 169 11.72 4.48 -5.55
C THR A 169 12.72 5.64 -5.59
N TYR A 170 13.55 5.76 -4.57
CA TYR A 170 14.63 6.75 -4.47
C TYR A 170 16.03 6.10 -4.45
N GLY A 171 16.17 4.91 -5.03
CA GLY A 171 17.43 4.16 -5.02
C GLY A 171 18.58 4.80 -5.79
N ASP A 172 18.29 5.76 -6.65
CA ASP A 172 19.26 6.47 -7.51
C ASP A 172 19.58 7.89 -7.06
N ARG A 173 18.99 8.38 -5.96
CA ARG A 173 19.12 9.78 -5.53
C ARG A 173 18.97 9.94 -4.02
N ILE A 174 19.52 11.04 -3.52
CA ILE A 174 19.40 11.48 -2.13
C ILE A 174 18.32 12.55 -2.06
N HIS A 175 17.45 12.48 -1.06
CA HIS A 175 16.47 13.54 -0.79
C HIS A 175 17.16 14.86 -0.43
N GLU A 176 16.51 15.98 -0.80
CA GLU A 176 16.93 17.28 -0.36
C GLU A 176 16.92 17.37 1.18
N ASN A 177 17.76 18.26 1.71
CA ASN A 177 17.83 18.48 3.15
C ASN A 177 16.49 18.95 3.70
N ILE A 178 15.93 18.17 4.62
CA ILE A 178 14.64 18.44 5.28
C ILE A 178 14.62 19.82 5.94
N ASP A 179 15.72 20.24 6.55
CA ASP A 179 15.82 21.52 7.24
C ASP A 179 15.67 22.73 6.30
N LYS A 180 15.96 22.54 5.02
CA LYS A 180 15.84 23.58 3.99
C LYS A 180 14.50 23.60 3.25
N ARG A 181 13.62 22.63 3.49
CA ARG A 181 12.35 22.52 2.73
C ARG A 181 11.46 23.75 2.87
N LYS A 182 11.42 24.35 4.07
CA LYS A 182 10.64 25.56 4.31
C LYS A 182 11.19 26.74 3.50
N GLU A 183 12.50 26.97 3.57
CA GLU A 183 13.19 28.03 2.82
C GLU A 183 13.02 27.86 1.32
N MET A 184 13.24 26.64 0.81
CA MET A 184 13.03 26.33 -0.62
C MET A 184 11.58 26.56 -1.08
N LEU A 185 10.58 26.24 -0.26
CA LEU A 185 9.18 26.50 -0.59
C LEU A 185 8.88 28.01 -0.59
N GLU A 186 9.44 28.76 0.36
CA GLU A 186 9.33 30.21 0.45
C GLU A 186 9.92 30.87 -0.82
N ASP A 187 11.13 30.47 -1.23
CA ASP A 187 11.79 30.95 -2.45
C ASP A 187 10.91 30.70 -3.71
N VAL A 188 10.36 29.49 -3.84
CA VAL A 188 9.47 29.15 -4.98
C VAL A 188 8.20 29.98 -4.99
N ILE A 189 7.61 30.27 -3.83
CA ILE A 189 6.42 31.13 -3.72
C ILE A 189 6.77 32.57 -4.15
N GLU A 190 7.87 33.11 -3.61
CA GLU A 190 8.33 34.47 -3.92
C GLU A 190 8.68 34.66 -5.39
N ASP A 191 9.47 33.73 -5.96
CA ASP A 191 9.85 33.76 -7.38
C ASP A 191 8.62 33.69 -8.29
N THR A 192 7.64 32.83 -7.95
CA THR A 192 6.40 32.73 -8.71
C THR A 192 5.59 34.01 -8.64
N ALA A 193 5.50 34.63 -7.47
CA ALA A 193 4.79 35.90 -7.28
C ALA A 193 5.47 37.06 -8.04
N HIS A 194 6.79 37.17 -7.96
CA HIS A 194 7.57 38.17 -8.68
C HIS A 194 7.44 38.04 -10.21
N ALA A 195 7.37 36.81 -10.71
CA ALA A 195 7.13 36.52 -12.12
C ALA A 195 5.68 36.74 -12.56
N GLY A 196 4.76 37.07 -11.67
CA GLY A 196 3.32 37.16 -11.96
C GLY A 196 2.70 35.85 -12.41
N GLY A 197 3.29 34.72 -12.00
CA GLY A 197 2.88 33.38 -12.37
C GLY A 197 1.84 32.77 -11.39
N THR A 198 1.51 31.51 -11.63
CA THR A 198 0.63 30.71 -10.76
C THR A 198 1.42 29.52 -10.22
N LEU A 199 1.50 29.40 -8.91
CA LEU A 199 2.05 28.21 -8.24
C LEU A 199 0.96 27.13 -8.13
N VAL A 200 1.24 25.95 -8.64
CA VAL A 200 0.38 24.76 -8.48
C VAL A 200 1.05 23.81 -7.50
N VAL A 201 0.38 23.55 -6.39
CA VAL A 201 0.85 22.62 -5.37
C VAL A 201 -0.06 21.39 -5.40
N PRO A 202 0.40 20.25 -5.99
CA PRO A 202 -0.35 19.01 -5.90
C PRO A 202 -0.36 18.53 -4.44
N ALA A 203 -1.55 18.32 -3.91
CA ALA A 203 -1.75 17.84 -2.54
C ALA A 203 -2.93 16.88 -2.49
N PHE A 204 -2.85 15.89 -1.60
CA PHE A 204 -3.91 14.95 -1.29
C PHE A 204 -4.70 15.39 -0.08
#